data_5150aa07c60049d9602c169501bad0a7
#
_entry.id   5150aa07c60049d9602c169501bad0a7
#
_cell.length_a   1.000
_cell.length_b   1.000
_cell.length_c   1.000
_cell.angle_alpha   90.00
_cell.angle_beta   90.00
_cell.angle_gamma   90.00
#
_symmetry.space_group_name_H-M   'P 1'
#
loop_
_entity.id
_entity.type
_entity.pdbx_description
1 polymer ?
#
loop_
_entity_poly.entity_id
_entity_poly.type
_entity_poly.pdbx_seq_one_letter_code
_entity_poly.pdbx_strand_id
1 'polypeptide(L)'
;MGGVARKGMLVYEIYRALSYVVSPLLQLHLRWRKIRGLEHPTRLPERLGRPSLTRPPGPLLWFHAVSLGEGMAAIPMIKECVKWRPDLNILLTTTTMSAFEVITNQLPSGVLHQFSPIDTPAAMDAFLDYWNPNAIMLLECELWPNLIMASSRKGILLALLNARVSMKSFKLWSAPVLFPLISLLLSKFSLIIPLSSMQGIHFQLLQAPPFIINFAGDLKYAVEYDASKEELRSIDDLKVQLGHRKVWMASSIHRGEEEVMLGVHKVLKQVFPDLVTIIVPRYPQHGKDIAQKLQKEGQLVALRSQHQKTVPGRNIYVVDTLVAVMYSVELHHEMKVTLVKRVFGELRHLYRLTPIAVIGGSFFPGLAGHNISEAAAAGCAVLTGYHVGHFSHMIQEMQRLNPLSVLQVTGKLELEEAMLKFFSDAKVLEARQTASKQAFYALSNGIIANAWNVLYFHVLNQALLKGR
;
A
#
# COMPACT_ATOMS: atom_id res chain seq x y z
N MET A 1 31.34 0.96 -21.82
CA MET A 1 30.27 1.80 -21.22
C MET A 1 29.91 3.08 -22.02
N GLY A 2 30.75 3.56 -22.97
CA GLY A 2 30.50 4.86 -23.61
C GLY A 2 29.22 5.04 -24.43
N GLY A 3 28.80 4.04 -25.21
CA GLY A 3 27.72 4.22 -26.18
C GLY A 3 26.29 4.25 -25.57
N VAL A 4 25.99 3.35 -24.62
CA VAL A 4 24.65 3.27 -23.97
C VAL A 4 24.43 4.48 -23.06
N ALA A 5 25.43 4.84 -22.26
CA ALA A 5 25.35 6.00 -21.38
C ALA A 5 25.16 7.32 -22.15
N ARG A 6 25.84 7.49 -23.31
CA ARG A 6 25.69 8.65 -24.18
C ARG A 6 24.26 8.74 -24.79
N LYS A 7 23.74 7.61 -25.26
CA LYS A 7 22.35 7.53 -25.75
C LYS A 7 21.33 7.80 -24.63
N GLY A 8 21.56 7.26 -23.44
CA GLY A 8 20.73 7.52 -22.27
C GLY A 8 20.69 9.01 -21.90
N MET A 9 21.86 9.67 -21.94
CA MET A 9 21.93 11.12 -21.67
C MET A 9 21.18 11.93 -22.73
N LEU A 10 21.28 11.55 -24.01
CA LEU A 10 20.52 12.24 -25.07
C LEU A 10 19.00 12.10 -24.83
N VAL A 11 18.52 10.89 -24.53
CA VAL A 11 17.09 10.68 -24.24
C VAL A 11 16.66 11.45 -22.98
N TYR A 12 17.52 11.53 -21.96
CA TYR A 12 17.26 12.34 -20.78
C TYR A 12 17.15 13.83 -21.11
N GLU A 13 18.05 14.39 -21.91
CA GLU A 13 17.99 15.82 -22.29
C GLU A 13 16.73 16.14 -23.11
N ILE A 14 16.29 15.24 -23.98
CA ILE A 14 14.99 15.37 -24.67
C ILE A 14 13.85 15.36 -23.63
N TYR A 15 13.83 14.41 -22.71
CA TYR A 15 12.82 14.35 -21.64
C TYR A 15 12.82 15.63 -20.80
N ARG A 16 13.99 16.10 -20.40
CA ARG A 16 14.18 17.33 -19.62
C ARG A 16 13.64 18.55 -20.37
N ALA A 17 13.98 18.71 -21.65
CA ALA A 17 13.49 19.81 -22.49
C ALA A 17 11.96 19.75 -22.63
N LEU A 18 11.40 18.58 -22.90
CA LEU A 18 9.95 18.37 -22.98
C LEU A 18 9.25 18.69 -21.67
N SER A 19 9.77 18.20 -20.54
CA SER A 19 9.19 18.47 -19.23
C SER A 19 9.27 19.95 -18.83
N TYR A 20 10.28 20.67 -19.31
CA TYR A 20 10.36 22.12 -19.15
C TYR A 20 9.28 22.85 -19.95
N VAL A 21 9.12 22.50 -21.24
CA VAL A 21 8.11 23.09 -22.13
C VAL A 21 6.68 22.79 -21.65
N VAL A 22 6.43 21.59 -21.14
CA VAL A 22 5.11 21.17 -20.64
C VAL A 22 4.82 21.72 -19.23
N SER A 23 5.81 22.22 -18.51
CA SER A 23 5.67 22.70 -17.13
C SER A 23 4.52 23.72 -16.93
N PRO A 24 4.28 24.74 -17.79
CA PRO A 24 3.15 25.64 -17.65
C PRO A 24 1.79 24.93 -17.74
N LEU A 25 1.66 23.94 -18.61
CA LEU A 25 0.43 23.15 -18.75
C LEU A 25 0.19 22.29 -17.51
N LEU A 26 1.24 21.71 -16.92
CA LEU A 26 1.15 20.96 -15.66
C LEU A 26 0.74 21.88 -14.50
N GLN A 27 1.26 23.10 -14.44
CA GLN A 27 0.84 24.10 -13.43
C GLN A 27 -0.63 24.47 -13.59
N LEU A 28 -1.10 24.68 -14.83
CA LEU A 28 -2.51 24.96 -15.10
C LEU A 28 -3.39 23.77 -14.71
N HIS A 29 -2.97 22.55 -15.03
CA HIS A 29 -3.64 21.32 -14.63
C HIS A 29 -3.72 21.20 -13.10
N LEU A 30 -2.66 21.49 -12.35
CA LEU A 30 -2.68 21.48 -10.89
C LEU A 30 -3.64 22.53 -10.31
N ARG A 31 -3.72 23.74 -10.92
CA ARG A 31 -4.71 24.76 -10.53
C ARG A 31 -6.13 24.28 -10.77
N TRP A 32 -6.39 23.66 -11.92
CA TRP A 32 -7.69 23.07 -12.23
C TRP A 32 -8.06 21.94 -11.25
N ARG A 33 -7.11 21.07 -10.91
CA ARG A 33 -7.30 20.03 -9.87
C ARG A 33 -7.62 20.65 -8.51
N LYS A 34 -6.97 21.77 -8.14
CA LYS A 34 -7.25 22.51 -6.92
C LYS A 34 -8.69 23.04 -6.89
N ILE A 35 -9.17 23.62 -7.99
CA ILE A 35 -10.56 24.09 -8.11
C ILE A 35 -11.55 22.93 -7.93
N ARG A 36 -11.20 21.74 -8.37
CA ARG A 36 -11.98 20.52 -8.19
C ARG A 36 -11.80 19.83 -6.81
N GLY A 37 -11.09 20.44 -5.88
CA GLY A 37 -10.87 19.85 -4.54
C GLY A 37 -9.96 18.62 -4.53
N LEU A 38 -9.20 18.36 -5.61
CA LEU A 38 -8.28 17.22 -5.73
C LEU A 38 -6.85 17.51 -5.25
N GLU A 39 -6.57 18.79 -4.94
CA GLU A 39 -5.30 19.25 -4.37
C GLU A 39 -5.57 20.05 -3.08
N HIS A 40 -4.58 20.10 -2.20
CA HIS A 40 -4.71 20.80 -0.93
C HIS A 40 -4.95 22.32 -1.12
N PRO A 41 -5.89 22.94 -0.40
CA PRO A 41 -6.28 24.33 -0.62
C PRO A 41 -5.13 25.34 -0.52
N THR A 42 -4.20 25.14 0.41
CA THR A 42 -3.11 26.08 0.70
C THR A 42 -1.72 25.58 0.32
N ARG A 43 -1.52 24.25 0.17
CA ARG A 43 -0.19 23.63 0.00
C ARG A 43 0.20 23.32 -1.46
N LEU A 44 -0.56 23.85 -2.43
CA LEU A 44 -0.22 23.69 -3.86
C LEU A 44 1.21 24.16 -4.23
N PRO A 45 1.78 25.22 -3.60
CA PRO A 45 3.16 25.62 -3.89
C PRO A 45 4.20 24.53 -3.68
N GLU A 46 3.97 23.57 -2.77
CA GLU A 46 4.88 22.43 -2.54
C GLU A 46 5.03 21.57 -3.81
N ARG A 47 3.93 21.42 -4.58
CA ARG A 47 3.94 20.72 -5.86
C ARG A 47 4.86 21.36 -6.89
N LEU A 48 5.17 22.64 -6.71
CA LEU A 48 6.05 23.45 -7.56
C LEU A 48 7.46 23.60 -6.97
N GLY A 49 7.81 22.80 -5.97
CA GLY A 49 9.11 22.86 -5.30
C GLY A 49 9.27 23.97 -4.27
N ARG A 50 8.20 24.69 -3.93
CA ARG A 50 8.20 25.78 -2.94
C ARG A 50 7.69 25.24 -1.60
N PRO A 51 8.56 24.95 -0.63
CA PRO A 51 8.17 24.33 0.63
C PRO A 51 7.32 25.26 1.48
N SER A 52 6.41 24.71 2.25
CA SER A 52 5.62 25.40 3.29
C SER A 52 6.18 25.20 4.70
N LEU A 53 7.15 24.30 4.86
CA LEU A 53 7.79 23.95 6.12
C LEU A 53 9.21 24.52 6.16
N THR A 54 9.66 24.91 7.36
CA THR A 54 11.03 25.34 7.57
C THR A 54 11.96 24.14 7.63
N ARG A 55 13.07 24.19 6.89
CA ARG A 55 14.12 23.19 6.95
C ARG A 55 14.84 23.27 8.30
N PRO A 56 14.86 22.18 9.09
CA PRO A 56 15.67 22.15 10.31
C PRO A 56 17.15 22.10 10.00
N PRO A 57 18.02 22.56 10.94
CA PRO A 57 19.47 22.41 10.79
C PRO A 57 19.89 20.96 10.87
N GLY A 58 21.05 20.66 10.29
CA GLY A 58 21.64 19.32 10.33
C GLY A 58 21.32 18.41 9.13
N PRO A 59 21.73 17.14 9.18
CA PRO A 59 21.54 16.19 8.10
C PRO A 59 20.06 15.81 7.95
N LEU A 60 19.65 15.63 6.67
CA LEU A 60 18.27 15.36 6.31
C LEU A 60 18.19 14.14 5.37
N LEU A 61 17.29 13.24 5.69
CA LEU A 61 16.90 12.11 4.86
C LEU A 61 15.53 12.38 4.24
N TRP A 62 15.40 12.19 2.94
CA TRP A 62 14.14 12.35 2.24
C TRP A 62 13.57 11.00 1.81
N PHE A 63 12.41 10.63 2.34
CA PHE A 63 11.58 9.52 1.87
C PHE A 63 10.54 10.04 0.90
N HIS A 64 10.43 9.42 -0.28
CA HIS A 64 9.45 9.77 -1.29
C HIS A 64 8.55 8.59 -1.62
N ALA A 65 7.25 8.79 -1.39
CA ALA A 65 6.19 7.84 -1.68
C ALA A 65 5.05 8.54 -2.42
N VAL A 66 4.52 7.95 -3.48
CA VAL A 66 3.43 8.58 -4.26
C VAL A 66 2.08 8.27 -3.66
N SER A 67 1.86 7.04 -3.28
CA SER A 67 0.58 6.52 -2.82
C SER A 67 0.55 6.29 -1.30
N LEU A 68 -0.66 6.09 -0.78
CA LEU A 68 -0.85 5.72 0.61
C LEU A 68 -0.16 4.39 0.96
N GLY A 69 -0.28 3.38 0.09
CA GLY A 69 0.34 2.07 0.34
C GLY A 69 1.87 2.13 0.42
N GLU A 70 2.50 2.93 -0.43
CA GLU A 70 3.94 3.20 -0.39
C GLU A 70 4.35 3.96 0.87
N GLY A 71 3.60 5.01 1.22
CA GLY A 71 3.86 5.78 2.43
C GLY A 71 3.74 4.95 3.69
N MET A 72 2.72 4.10 3.78
CA MET A 72 2.57 3.17 4.89
C MET A 72 3.73 2.16 4.97
N ALA A 73 4.21 1.66 3.84
CA ALA A 73 5.38 0.77 3.79
C ALA A 73 6.68 1.49 4.22
N ALA A 74 6.76 2.82 4.07
CA ALA A 74 7.92 3.60 4.52
C ALA A 74 7.95 3.83 6.04
N ILE A 75 6.78 3.88 6.71
CA ILE A 75 6.68 4.23 8.14
C ILE A 75 7.54 3.34 9.05
N PRO A 76 7.55 1.99 8.94
CA PRO A 76 8.42 1.16 9.77
C PRO A 76 9.90 1.51 9.62
N MET A 77 10.34 1.81 8.39
CA MET A 77 11.71 2.22 8.11
C MET A 77 12.03 3.61 8.68
N ILE A 78 11.07 4.55 8.60
CA ILE A 78 11.17 5.88 9.21
C ILE A 78 11.27 5.76 10.74
N LYS A 79 10.43 4.92 11.37
CA LYS A 79 10.49 4.65 12.82
C LYS A 79 11.87 4.10 13.24
N GLU A 80 12.43 3.19 12.44
CA GLU A 80 13.76 2.63 12.70
C GLU A 80 14.86 3.69 12.55
N CYS A 81 14.76 4.58 11.55
CA CYS A 81 15.67 5.72 11.40
C CYS A 81 15.62 6.64 12.64
N VAL A 82 14.44 7.03 13.09
CA VAL A 82 14.26 7.88 14.28
C VAL A 82 14.84 7.22 15.53
N LYS A 83 14.64 5.91 15.68
CA LYS A 83 15.11 5.13 16.84
C LYS A 83 16.64 5.08 16.92
N TRP A 84 17.30 4.75 15.81
CA TRP A 84 18.76 4.53 15.78
C TRP A 84 19.55 5.81 15.52
N ARG A 85 18.94 6.79 14.89
CA ARG A 85 19.59 8.04 14.51
C ARG A 85 18.69 9.24 14.78
N PRO A 86 18.43 9.56 16.08
CA PRO A 86 17.60 10.70 16.48
C PRO A 86 18.20 12.07 16.09
N ASP A 87 19.46 12.09 15.68
CA ASP A 87 20.15 13.27 15.14
C ASP A 87 19.80 13.60 13.69
N LEU A 88 19.09 12.71 12.99
CA LEU A 88 18.70 12.89 11.61
C LEU A 88 17.32 13.53 11.51
N ASN A 89 17.22 14.55 10.67
CA ASN A 89 15.92 15.06 10.24
C ASN A 89 15.36 14.17 9.14
N ILE A 90 14.07 13.92 9.19
CA ILE A 90 13.38 13.09 8.19
C ILE A 90 12.29 13.90 7.53
N LEU A 91 12.31 13.94 6.21
CA LEU A 91 11.26 14.47 5.37
C LEU A 91 10.57 13.32 4.64
N LEU A 92 9.26 13.20 4.78
CA LEU A 92 8.45 12.35 3.93
C LEU A 92 7.66 13.21 2.95
N THR A 93 7.60 12.80 1.70
CA THR A 93 6.71 13.43 0.71
C THR A 93 5.74 12.41 0.14
N THR A 94 4.49 12.86 -0.05
CA THR A 94 3.43 12.09 -0.71
C THR A 94 2.77 12.91 -1.81
N THR A 95 2.06 12.25 -2.73
CA THR A 95 1.47 12.95 -3.89
C THR A 95 -0.02 13.21 -3.73
N THR A 96 -0.76 12.30 -3.07
CA THR A 96 -2.21 12.39 -2.98
C THR A 96 -2.68 12.95 -1.64
N MET A 97 -3.80 13.69 -1.65
CA MET A 97 -4.44 14.22 -0.43
C MET A 97 -4.66 13.14 0.61
N SER A 98 -5.20 12.03 0.19
CA SER A 98 -5.52 10.91 1.04
C SER A 98 -4.30 10.25 1.69
N ALA A 99 -3.21 10.12 0.94
CA ALA A 99 -1.94 9.66 1.51
C ALA A 99 -1.44 10.66 2.55
N PHE A 100 -1.51 11.94 2.23
CA PHE A 100 -1.06 13.00 3.14
C PHE A 100 -1.81 12.95 4.47
N GLU A 101 -3.14 12.93 4.44
CA GLU A 101 -4.00 12.96 5.63
C GLU A 101 -3.81 11.74 6.53
N VAL A 102 -3.79 10.55 5.95
CA VAL A 102 -3.65 9.29 6.72
C VAL A 102 -2.25 9.16 7.31
N ILE A 103 -1.23 9.37 6.49
CA ILE A 103 0.16 9.14 6.86
C ILE A 103 0.62 10.14 7.93
N THR A 104 0.22 11.42 7.84
CA THR A 104 0.59 12.45 8.83
C THR A 104 0.31 12.01 10.27
N ASN A 105 -0.79 11.26 10.48
CA ASN A 105 -1.18 10.80 11.81
C ASN A 105 -0.47 9.52 12.28
N GLN A 106 0.30 8.88 11.41
CA GLN A 106 1.05 7.65 11.69
C GLN A 106 2.55 7.90 11.83
N LEU A 107 3.00 9.11 11.49
CA LEU A 107 4.40 9.47 11.56
C LEU A 107 4.86 9.71 13.00
N PRO A 108 6.09 9.34 13.35
CA PRO A 108 6.72 9.74 14.60
C PRO A 108 6.78 11.27 14.72
N SER A 109 6.77 11.76 15.96
CA SER A 109 6.97 13.18 16.24
C SER A 109 8.32 13.66 15.66
N GLY A 110 8.32 14.87 15.08
CA GLY A 110 9.51 15.46 14.48
C GLY A 110 9.76 15.10 13.00
N VAL A 111 9.04 14.13 12.45
CA VAL A 111 9.10 13.84 11.01
C VAL A 111 8.32 14.89 10.22
N LEU A 112 8.99 15.51 9.25
CA LEU A 112 8.38 16.51 8.36
C LEU A 112 7.59 15.81 7.26
N HIS A 113 6.38 16.29 6.96
CA HIS A 113 5.55 15.75 5.91
C HIS A 113 5.00 16.84 5.00
N GLN A 114 5.25 16.71 3.69
CA GLN A 114 4.72 17.61 2.69
C GLN A 114 4.37 16.90 1.38
N PHE A 115 3.74 17.64 0.45
CA PHE A 115 3.50 17.11 -0.89
C PHE A 115 4.78 17.10 -1.72
N SER A 116 4.94 16.05 -2.55
CA SER A 116 6.08 15.95 -3.46
C SER A 116 5.97 16.99 -4.60
N PRO A 117 7.09 17.55 -5.06
CA PRO A 117 7.12 18.36 -6.28
C PRO A 117 6.78 17.50 -7.51
N ILE A 118 6.30 18.15 -8.58
CA ILE A 118 6.19 17.50 -9.90
C ILE A 118 7.57 17.32 -10.52
N ASP A 119 7.75 16.27 -11.36
CA ASP A 119 9.05 15.96 -11.98
C ASP A 119 9.39 16.90 -13.16
N THR A 120 9.46 18.21 -12.88
CA THR A 120 9.95 19.22 -13.82
C THR A 120 11.28 19.78 -13.34
N PRO A 121 12.19 20.20 -14.25
CA PRO A 121 13.50 20.71 -13.85
C PRO A 121 13.44 21.81 -12.79
N ALA A 122 12.58 22.81 -13.01
CA ALA A 122 12.48 23.97 -12.10
C ALA A 122 11.95 23.59 -10.72
N ALA A 123 10.93 22.71 -10.63
CA ALA A 123 10.37 22.27 -9.35
C ALA A 123 11.34 21.38 -8.57
N MET A 124 12.05 20.48 -9.26
CA MET A 124 13.04 19.61 -8.63
C MET A 124 14.28 20.38 -8.17
N ASP A 125 14.80 21.25 -8.99
CA ASP A 125 15.97 22.05 -8.61
C ASP A 125 15.64 22.95 -7.40
N ALA A 126 14.48 23.65 -7.40
CA ALA A 126 14.04 24.47 -6.26
C ALA A 126 13.86 23.64 -4.98
N PHE A 127 13.26 22.45 -5.10
CA PHE A 127 13.06 21.56 -3.96
C PHE A 127 14.38 21.06 -3.39
N LEU A 128 15.28 20.57 -4.24
CA LEU A 128 16.58 20.04 -3.82
C LEU A 128 17.49 21.14 -3.28
N ASP A 129 17.43 22.37 -3.81
CA ASP A 129 18.21 23.49 -3.29
C ASP A 129 17.76 23.92 -1.89
N TYR A 130 16.46 23.88 -1.63
CA TYR A 130 15.94 24.24 -0.31
C TYR A 130 16.16 23.16 0.73
N TRP A 131 15.77 21.90 0.42
CA TRP A 131 15.85 20.82 1.39
C TRP A 131 17.26 20.25 1.54
N ASN A 132 18.06 20.28 0.49
CA ASN A 132 19.44 19.78 0.45
C ASN A 132 19.61 18.46 1.22
N PRO A 133 18.91 17.38 0.84
CA PRO A 133 18.94 16.11 1.56
C PRO A 133 20.31 15.43 1.35
N ASN A 134 20.78 14.72 2.38
CA ASN A 134 22.00 13.91 2.31
C ASN A 134 21.76 12.61 1.53
N ALA A 135 20.54 12.05 1.64
CA ALA A 135 20.14 10.89 0.88
C ALA A 135 18.63 10.92 0.62
N ILE A 136 18.21 10.24 -0.45
CA ILE A 136 16.81 10.11 -0.88
C ILE A 136 16.47 8.64 -0.99
N MET A 137 15.38 8.22 -0.33
CA MET A 137 14.79 6.89 -0.40
C MET A 137 13.50 6.96 -1.21
N LEU A 138 13.53 6.44 -2.44
CA LEU A 138 12.36 6.32 -3.32
C LEU A 138 11.66 4.98 -3.03
N LEU A 139 10.32 4.98 -3.00
CA LEU A 139 9.53 3.78 -2.75
C LEU A 139 9.02 3.17 -4.06
N GLU A 140 9.05 1.86 -4.15
CA GLU A 140 8.51 1.02 -5.22
C GLU A 140 9.06 1.34 -6.63
N CYS A 141 8.31 2.06 -7.46
CA CYS A 141 8.66 2.27 -8.88
C CYS A 141 8.87 3.74 -9.25
N GLU A 142 9.23 4.58 -8.31
CA GLU A 142 9.33 6.03 -8.50
C GLU A 142 10.65 6.42 -9.21
N LEU A 143 10.74 6.06 -10.49
CA LEU A 143 11.90 6.30 -11.34
C LEU A 143 11.73 7.61 -12.13
N TRP A 144 11.67 8.73 -11.43
CA TRP A 144 11.47 10.07 -12.00
C TRP A 144 12.77 10.65 -12.55
N PRO A 145 12.90 10.84 -13.89
CA PRO A 145 14.18 11.17 -14.49
C PRO A 145 14.79 12.49 -14.02
N ASN A 146 13.99 13.57 -13.87
CA ASN A 146 14.55 14.85 -13.41
C ASN A 146 15.00 14.76 -11.96
N LEU A 147 14.24 14.12 -11.08
CA LEU A 147 14.61 13.88 -9.68
C LEU A 147 15.95 13.13 -9.60
N ILE A 148 16.05 11.97 -10.25
CA ILE A 148 17.23 11.11 -10.17
C ILE A 148 18.47 11.82 -10.72
N MET A 149 18.34 12.48 -11.87
CA MET A 149 19.48 13.15 -12.50
C MET A 149 19.88 14.44 -11.77
N ALA A 150 18.93 15.21 -11.23
CA ALA A 150 19.23 16.39 -10.43
C ALA A 150 19.93 16.00 -9.11
N SER A 151 19.41 14.98 -8.43
CA SER A 151 20.04 14.45 -7.19
C SER A 151 21.46 13.95 -7.44
N SER A 152 21.66 13.18 -8.52
CA SER A 152 22.99 12.71 -8.90
C SER A 152 23.97 13.84 -9.19
N ARG A 153 23.54 14.92 -9.88
CA ARG A 153 24.38 16.10 -10.12
C ARG A 153 24.80 16.83 -8.83
N LYS A 154 23.94 16.81 -7.81
CA LYS A 154 24.19 17.40 -6.50
C LYS A 154 24.97 16.45 -5.56
N GLY A 155 25.32 15.24 -6.01
CA GLY A 155 26.04 14.25 -5.21
C GLY A 155 25.20 13.64 -4.08
N ILE A 156 23.88 13.77 -4.14
CA ILE A 156 22.92 13.19 -3.19
C ILE A 156 22.80 11.68 -3.46
N LEU A 157 22.89 10.87 -2.41
CA LEU A 157 22.81 9.42 -2.53
C LEU A 157 21.35 8.97 -2.73
N LEU A 158 21.14 8.00 -3.62
CA LEU A 158 19.82 7.48 -3.97
C LEU A 158 19.67 6.02 -3.57
N ALA A 159 18.59 5.69 -2.89
CA ALA A 159 18.15 4.33 -2.65
C ALA A 159 16.74 4.11 -3.20
N LEU A 160 16.49 2.92 -3.75
CA LEU A 160 15.16 2.49 -4.16
C LEU A 160 14.72 1.34 -3.24
N LEU A 161 13.73 1.59 -2.41
CA LEU A 161 13.24 0.66 -1.40
C LEU A 161 11.95 0.00 -1.88
N ASN A 162 11.78 -1.28 -1.54
CA ASN A 162 10.63 -2.08 -1.97
C ASN A 162 10.46 -2.07 -3.50
N ALA A 163 11.59 -2.07 -4.20
CA ALA A 163 11.67 -1.80 -5.64
C ALA A 163 10.90 -2.83 -6.46
N ARG A 164 10.05 -2.35 -7.36
CA ARG A 164 9.29 -3.20 -8.27
C ARG A 164 9.08 -2.54 -9.63
N VAL A 165 8.98 -3.36 -10.66
CA VAL A 165 8.60 -2.95 -12.01
C VAL A 165 7.49 -3.86 -12.49
N SER A 166 6.33 -3.29 -12.86
CA SER A 166 5.24 -4.08 -13.45
C SER A 166 5.67 -4.65 -14.82
N MET A 167 5.07 -5.75 -15.26
CA MET A 167 5.37 -6.32 -16.59
C MET A 167 5.11 -5.32 -17.72
N LYS A 168 4.10 -4.46 -17.57
CA LYS A 168 3.84 -3.38 -18.53
C LYS A 168 4.98 -2.36 -18.55
N SER A 169 5.41 -1.90 -17.38
CA SER A 169 6.53 -0.96 -17.26
C SER A 169 7.86 -1.60 -17.69
N PHE A 170 8.09 -2.87 -17.35
CA PHE A 170 9.27 -3.61 -17.77
C PHE A 170 9.38 -3.66 -19.32
N LYS A 171 8.28 -4.04 -20.00
CA LYS A 171 8.24 -4.03 -21.48
C LYS A 171 8.49 -2.64 -22.06
N LEU A 172 7.91 -1.60 -21.45
CA LEU A 172 8.11 -0.22 -21.88
C LEU A 172 9.57 0.22 -21.72
N TRP A 173 10.17 -0.02 -20.55
CA TRP A 173 11.57 0.32 -20.29
C TRP A 173 12.57 -0.51 -21.11
N SER A 174 12.19 -1.73 -21.50
CA SER A 174 12.99 -2.59 -22.38
C SER A 174 12.95 -2.17 -23.84
N ALA A 175 12.08 -1.21 -24.22
CA ALA A 175 12.02 -0.71 -25.60
C ALA A 175 13.33 -0.01 -25.99
N PRO A 176 13.83 -0.19 -27.24
CA PRO A 176 15.16 0.29 -27.66
C PRO A 176 15.42 1.79 -27.40
N VAL A 177 14.37 2.62 -27.47
CA VAL A 177 14.46 4.07 -27.22
C VAL A 177 14.62 4.41 -25.74
N LEU A 178 13.89 3.70 -24.86
CA LEU A 178 13.85 3.98 -23.41
C LEU A 178 14.89 3.19 -22.63
N PHE A 179 15.36 2.06 -23.17
CA PHE A 179 16.34 1.20 -22.52
C PHE A 179 17.65 1.94 -22.14
N PRO A 180 18.26 2.79 -22.98
CA PRO A 180 19.42 3.56 -22.59
C PRO A 180 19.14 4.56 -21.44
N LEU A 181 17.91 5.12 -21.39
CA LEU A 181 17.52 6.03 -20.33
C LEU A 181 17.39 5.28 -19.00
N ILE A 182 16.66 4.17 -18.94
CA ILE A 182 16.51 3.43 -17.70
C ILE A 182 17.84 2.90 -17.17
N SER A 183 18.71 2.39 -18.05
CA SER A 183 20.07 1.96 -17.69
C SER A 183 20.87 3.11 -17.08
N LEU A 184 20.79 4.33 -17.64
CA LEU A 184 21.41 5.53 -17.09
C LEU A 184 20.84 5.87 -15.72
N LEU A 185 19.51 5.87 -15.57
CA LEU A 185 18.85 6.21 -14.29
C LEU A 185 19.24 5.22 -13.18
N LEU A 186 19.18 3.92 -13.47
CA LEU A 186 19.53 2.87 -12.51
C LEU A 186 21.02 2.93 -12.09
N SER A 187 21.91 3.39 -12.97
CA SER A 187 23.33 3.61 -12.63
C SER A 187 23.58 4.73 -11.61
N LYS A 188 22.54 5.55 -11.28
CA LYS A 188 22.66 6.65 -10.31
C LYS A 188 22.29 6.23 -8.88
N PHE A 189 21.74 5.05 -8.71
CA PHE A 189 21.42 4.53 -7.38
C PHE A 189 22.66 3.97 -6.68
N SER A 190 22.70 4.15 -5.37
CA SER A 190 23.67 3.52 -4.48
C SER A 190 23.14 2.20 -3.91
N LEU A 191 21.80 2.03 -3.90
CA LEU A 191 21.14 0.87 -3.34
C LEU A 191 19.78 0.64 -4.03
N ILE A 192 19.49 -0.61 -4.36
CA ILE A 192 18.16 -1.08 -4.78
C ILE A 192 17.79 -2.27 -3.91
N ILE A 193 16.69 -2.17 -3.15
CA ILE A 193 16.10 -3.27 -2.38
C ILE A 193 14.84 -3.74 -3.11
N PRO A 194 14.92 -4.78 -3.95
CA PRO A 194 13.76 -5.29 -4.68
C PRO A 194 12.78 -6.00 -3.76
N LEU A 195 11.49 -5.91 -4.12
CA LEU A 195 10.38 -6.57 -3.44
C LEU A 195 10.54 -8.10 -3.38
N SER A 196 11.18 -8.68 -4.40
CA SER A 196 11.37 -10.12 -4.55
C SER A 196 12.57 -10.43 -5.44
N SER A 197 13.02 -11.69 -5.44
CA SER A 197 14.12 -12.15 -6.32
C SER A 197 13.79 -11.93 -7.80
N MET A 198 12.54 -12.17 -8.21
CA MET A 198 12.10 -11.90 -9.59
C MET A 198 12.21 -10.41 -9.94
N GLN A 199 11.86 -9.52 -9.03
CA GLN A 199 12.06 -8.09 -9.24
C GLN A 199 13.54 -7.72 -9.33
N GLY A 200 14.39 -8.35 -8.52
CA GLY A 200 15.85 -8.20 -8.65
C GLY A 200 16.35 -8.56 -10.04
N ILE A 201 15.88 -9.67 -10.61
CA ILE A 201 16.19 -10.08 -11.99
C ILE A 201 15.71 -9.02 -13.00
N HIS A 202 14.49 -8.48 -12.85
CA HIS A 202 14.00 -7.43 -13.73
C HIS A 202 14.91 -6.19 -13.70
N PHE A 203 15.35 -5.75 -12.53
CA PHE A 203 16.29 -4.61 -12.43
C PHE A 203 17.65 -4.92 -13.07
N GLN A 204 18.18 -6.14 -12.92
CA GLN A 204 19.41 -6.55 -13.60
C GLN A 204 19.24 -6.57 -15.13
N LEU A 205 18.12 -7.07 -15.62
CA LEU A 205 17.80 -7.05 -17.06
C LEU A 205 17.66 -5.62 -17.61
N LEU A 206 17.23 -4.66 -16.79
CA LEU A 206 17.22 -3.23 -17.10
C LEU A 206 18.59 -2.55 -16.86
N GLN A 207 19.65 -3.33 -16.64
CA GLN A 207 21.04 -2.90 -16.47
C GLN A 207 21.32 -2.15 -15.15
N ALA A 208 20.55 -2.41 -14.09
CA ALA A 208 21.00 -2.00 -12.76
C ALA A 208 22.30 -2.74 -12.40
N PRO A 209 23.31 -2.04 -11.85
CA PRO A 209 24.54 -2.70 -11.42
C PRO A 209 24.24 -3.78 -10.35
N PRO A 210 24.72 -5.03 -10.53
CA PRO A 210 24.38 -6.12 -9.60
C PRO A 210 24.77 -5.85 -8.14
N PHE A 211 25.87 -5.14 -7.92
CA PHE A 211 26.42 -4.87 -6.58
C PHE A 211 25.61 -3.87 -5.74
N ILE A 212 24.67 -3.13 -6.36
CA ILE A 212 23.75 -2.26 -5.61
C ILE A 212 22.43 -2.94 -5.29
N ILE A 213 22.18 -4.16 -5.80
CA ILE A 213 20.94 -4.91 -5.57
C ILE A 213 21.12 -5.78 -4.33
N ASN A 214 20.35 -5.47 -3.28
CA ASN A 214 20.37 -6.18 -2.00
C ASN A 214 18.96 -6.57 -1.59
N PHE A 215 18.79 -7.73 -0.96
CA PHE A 215 17.48 -8.24 -0.57
C PHE A 215 17.26 -8.05 0.94
N ALA A 216 16.08 -7.53 1.30
CA ALA A 216 15.67 -7.37 2.69
C ALA A 216 14.25 -7.86 2.99
N GLY A 217 13.47 -8.18 1.97
CA GLY A 217 12.05 -8.55 2.04
C GLY A 217 11.10 -7.39 1.72
N ASP A 218 9.79 -7.69 1.70
CA ASP A 218 8.76 -6.69 1.41
C ASP A 218 8.41 -5.88 2.67
N LEU A 219 8.68 -4.58 2.64
CA LEU A 219 8.39 -3.65 3.74
C LEU A 219 6.90 -3.63 4.13
N LYS A 220 6.01 -4.02 3.22
CA LYS A 220 4.55 -4.09 3.51
C LYS A 220 4.21 -5.12 4.57
N TYR A 221 5.05 -6.12 4.79
CA TYR A 221 4.83 -7.13 5.85
C TYR A 221 5.13 -6.57 7.25
N ALA A 222 5.88 -5.50 7.34
CA ALA A 222 6.25 -4.88 8.60
C ALA A 222 5.34 -3.71 9.02
N VAL A 223 4.27 -3.44 8.26
CA VAL A 223 3.35 -2.32 8.55
C VAL A 223 2.55 -2.61 9.81
N GLU A 224 2.70 -1.74 10.80
CA GLU A 224 1.90 -1.69 12.02
C GLU A 224 1.00 -0.46 12.00
N TYR A 225 -0.25 -0.62 12.42
CA TYR A 225 -1.20 0.47 12.57
C TYR A 225 -1.55 0.65 14.04
N ASP A 226 -1.42 1.88 14.53
CA ASP A 226 -1.93 2.25 15.82
C ASP A 226 -3.42 2.60 15.71
N ALA A 227 -4.27 1.86 16.41
CA ALA A 227 -5.70 2.14 16.44
C ALA A 227 -6.02 3.26 17.42
N SER A 228 -6.96 4.12 17.06
CA SER A 228 -7.52 5.09 17.99
C SER A 228 -8.37 4.39 19.07
N LYS A 229 -8.49 5.04 20.24
CA LYS A 229 -9.35 4.52 21.32
C LYS A 229 -10.81 4.36 20.89
N GLU A 230 -11.29 5.22 19.98
CA GLU A 230 -12.65 5.15 19.43
C GLU A 230 -12.84 3.95 18.49
N GLU A 231 -11.83 3.66 17.66
CA GLU A 231 -11.84 2.49 16.79
C GLU A 231 -11.87 1.20 17.60
N LEU A 232 -11.08 1.10 18.67
CA LEU A 232 -11.06 -0.04 19.57
C LEU A 232 -12.43 -0.25 20.24
N ARG A 233 -13.05 0.81 20.80
CA ARG A 233 -14.38 0.74 21.42
C ARG A 233 -15.46 0.29 20.43
N SER A 234 -15.45 0.84 19.22
CA SER A 234 -16.42 0.49 18.17
C SER A 234 -16.35 -0.99 17.77
N ILE A 235 -15.18 -1.59 17.89
CA ILE A 235 -14.93 -3.01 17.58
C ILE A 235 -15.28 -3.90 18.77
N ASP A 236 -15.03 -3.46 19.98
CA ASP A 236 -15.44 -4.16 21.19
C ASP A 236 -16.96 -4.32 21.23
N ASP A 237 -17.73 -3.28 20.86
CA ASP A 237 -19.17 -3.36 20.74
C ASP A 237 -19.61 -4.41 19.68
N LEU A 238 -18.94 -4.45 18.53
CA LEU A 238 -19.22 -5.45 17.51
C LEU A 238 -18.84 -6.87 17.99
N LYS A 239 -17.75 -7.00 18.71
CA LYS A 239 -17.33 -8.28 19.30
C LYS A 239 -18.40 -8.84 20.25
N VAL A 240 -18.97 -7.99 21.10
CA VAL A 240 -20.08 -8.37 21.98
C VAL A 240 -21.31 -8.80 21.18
N GLN A 241 -21.66 -8.08 20.11
CA GLN A 241 -22.80 -8.42 19.24
C GLN A 241 -22.62 -9.74 18.49
N LEU A 242 -21.39 -10.06 18.10
CA LEU A 242 -21.08 -11.32 17.42
C LEU A 242 -21.14 -12.51 18.39
N GLY A 243 -20.79 -12.30 19.67
CA GLY A 243 -20.86 -13.30 20.71
C GLY A 243 -20.20 -14.62 20.34
N HIS A 244 -20.95 -15.73 20.48
CA HIS A 244 -20.51 -17.09 20.13
C HIS A 244 -20.95 -17.52 18.73
N ARG A 245 -21.44 -16.60 17.91
CA ARG A 245 -21.89 -16.90 16.54
C ARG A 245 -20.74 -17.29 15.65
N LYS A 246 -21.00 -18.17 14.68
CA LYS A 246 -20.03 -18.45 13.61
C LYS A 246 -19.91 -17.24 12.70
N VAL A 247 -18.68 -16.75 12.52
CA VAL A 247 -18.41 -15.51 11.77
C VAL A 247 -17.38 -15.76 10.69
N TRP A 248 -17.57 -15.19 9.52
CA TRP A 248 -16.54 -15.08 8.51
C TRP A 248 -16.66 -13.74 7.79
N MET A 249 -15.58 -13.33 7.13
CA MET A 249 -15.51 -12.05 6.46
C MET A 249 -15.11 -12.21 5.00
N ALA A 250 -15.88 -11.57 4.11
CA ALA A 250 -15.53 -11.33 2.72
C ALA A 250 -15.04 -9.90 2.58
N SER A 251 -13.73 -9.70 2.39
CA SER A 251 -13.12 -8.37 2.39
C SER A 251 -12.62 -7.94 1.02
N SER A 252 -12.65 -6.62 0.77
CA SER A 252 -12.21 -6.00 -0.48
C SER A 252 -12.97 -6.52 -1.72
N ILE A 253 -14.28 -6.74 -1.56
CA ILE A 253 -15.14 -7.33 -2.59
C ILE A 253 -15.38 -6.34 -3.72
N HIS A 254 -15.13 -6.74 -4.95
CA HIS A 254 -15.45 -6.01 -6.17
C HIS A 254 -16.83 -6.36 -6.69
N ARG A 255 -17.35 -5.52 -7.60
CA ARG A 255 -18.66 -5.78 -8.24
C ARG A 255 -18.68 -7.14 -8.94
N GLY A 256 -19.71 -7.93 -8.68
CA GLY A 256 -19.90 -9.30 -9.16
C GLY A 256 -19.43 -10.36 -8.16
N GLU A 257 -18.40 -10.10 -7.35
CA GLU A 257 -17.91 -11.06 -6.34
C GLU A 257 -18.91 -11.24 -5.19
N GLU A 258 -19.76 -10.21 -4.92
CA GLU A 258 -20.80 -10.29 -3.91
C GLU A 258 -21.79 -11.44 -4.17
N GLU A 259 -22.03 -11.80 -5.42
CA GLU A 259 -22.92 -12.92 -5.77
C GLU A 259 -22.35 -14.26 -5.35
N VAL A 260 -21.03 -14.42 -5.50
CA VAL A 260 -20.30 -15.60 -5.00
C VAL A 260 -20.42 -15.67 -3.47
N MET A 261 -20.12 -14.56 -2.79
CA MET A 261 -20.11 -14.51 -1.31
C MET A 261 -21.51 -14.72 -0.71
N LEU A 262 -22.52 -14.11 -1.30
CA LEU A 262 -23.92 -14.28 -0.88
C LEU A 262 -24.44 -15.69 -1.20
N GLY A 263 -24.00 -16.29 -2.30
CA GLY A 263 -24.29 -17.68 -2.62
C GLY A 263 -23.74 -18.64 -1.55
N VAL A 264 -22.47 -18.45 -1.16
CA VAL A 264 -21.84 -19.19 -0.06
C VAL A 264 -22.57 -18.97 1.26
N HIS A 265 -22.93 -17.70 1.58
CA HIS A 265 -23.71 -17.39 2.76
C HIS A 265 -25.02 -18.19 2.83
N LYS A 266 -25.76 -18.27 1.72
CA LYS A 266 -27.05 -19.00 1.65
C LYS A 266 -26.87 -20.49 1.99
N VAL A 267 -25.83 -21.14 1.46
CA VAL A 267 -25.54 -22.55 1.74
C VAL A 267 -25.13 -22.74 3.19
N LEU A 268 -24.20 -21.93 3.69
CA LEU A 268 -23.73 -22.03 5.07
C LEU A 268 -24.85 -21.79 6.09
N LYS A 269 -25.77 -20.87 5.82
CA LYS A 269 -26.88 -20.56 6.71
C LYS A 269 -27.87 -21.71 6.87
N GLN A 270 -27.99 -22.59 5.88
CA GLN A 270 -28.83 -23.80 5.98
C GLN A 270 -28.27 -24.77 7.02
N VAL A 271 -26.93 -24.84 7.15
CA VAL A 271 -26.25 -25.72 8.10
C VAL A 271 -26.00 -25.04 9.44
N PHE A 272 -25.76 -23.72 9.41
CA PHE A 272 -25.42 -22.90 10.57
C PHE A 272 -26.36 -21.68 10.64
N PRO A 273 -27.57 -21.80 11.23
CA PRO A 273 -28.58 -20.74 11.22
C PRO A 273 -28.12 -19.39 11.81
N ASP A 274 -27.24 -19.44 12.81
CA ASP A 274 -26.69 -18.25 13.50
C ASP A 274 -25.42 -17.68 12.84
N LEU A 275 -25.06 -18.17 11.67
CA LEU A 275 -23.88 -17.67 10.93
C LEU A 275 -24.01 -16.17 10.64
N VAL A 276 -22.91 -15.42 10.83
CA VAL A 276 -22.76 -14.04 10.39
C VAL A 276 -21.74 -13.94 9.27
N THR A 277 -22.12 -13.29 8.20
CA THR A 277 -21.23 -12.91 7.11
C THR A 277 -20.98 -11.41 7.16
N ILE A 278 -19.73 -11.02 7.35
CA ILE A 278 -19.29 -9.63 7.25
C ILE A 278 -18.82 -9.39 5.82
N ILE A 279 -19.46 -8.45 5.14
CA ILE A 279 -19.11 -8.05 3.77
C ILE A 279 -18.43 -6.68 3.82
N VAL A 280 -17.22 -6.62 3.32
CA VAL A 280 -16.43 -5.39 3.23
C VAL A 280 -16.13 -5.11 1.76
N PRO A 281 -16.96 -4.29 1.09
CA PRO A 281 -16.75 -3.94 -0.30
C PRO A 281 -15.51 -3.07 -0.48
N ARG A 282 -14.89 -3.15 -1.66
CA ARG A 282 -13.76 -2.28 -2.03
C ARG A 282 -14.17 -0.80 -2.07
N TYR A 283 -15.42 -0.51 -2.41
CA TYR A 283 -15.99 0.84 -2.50
C TYR A 283 -17.25 0.95 -1.64
N PRO A 284 -17.40 1.99 -0.80
CA PRO A 284 -18.55 2.15 0.10
C PRO A 284 -19.89 2.18 -0.61
N GLN A 285 -19.94 2.83 -1.78
CA GLN A 285 -21.16 2.90 -2.57
C GLN A 285 -21.66 1.51 -2.98
N HIS A 286 -20.73 0.62 -3.33
CA HIS A 286 -21.07 -0.78 -3.62
C HIS A 286 -21.68 -1.49 -2.39
N GLY A 287 -21.23 -1.16 -1.17
CA GLY A 287 -21.85 -1.67 0.05
C GLY A 287 -23.29 -1.24 0.22
N LYS A 288 -23.60 0.01 -0.10
CA LYS A 288 -24.97 0.51 -0.10
C LYS A 288 -25.82 -0.16 -1.17
N ASP A 289 -25.27 -0.36 -2.37
CA ASP A 289 -25.95 -1.07 -3.46
C ASP A 289 -26.29 -2.51 -3.06
N ILE A 290 -25.34 -3.24 -2.44
CA ILE A 290 -25.53 -4.59 -1.90
C ILE A 290 -26.65 -4.60 -0.85
N ALA A 291 -26.59 -3.69 0.12
CA ALA A 291 -27.60 -3.63 1.18
C ALA A 291 -29.00 -3.34 0.64
N GLN A 292 -29.14 -2.40 -0.29
CA GLN A 292 -30.42 -2.10 -0.93
C GLN A 292 -30.98 -3.28 -1.72
N LYS A 293 -30.13 -4.03 -2.46
CA LYS A 293 -30.53 -5.24 -3.17
C LYS A 293 -31.07 -6.28 -2.20
N LEU A 294 -30.35 -6.58 -1.14
CA LEU A 294 -30.73 -7.57 -0.14
C LEU A 294 -32.02 -7.18 0.62
N GLN A 295 -32.20 -5.89 0.94
CA GLN A 295 -33.40 -5.39 1.58
C GLN A 295 -34.67 -5.53 0.66
N LYS A 296 -34.50 -5.28 -0.64
CA LYS A 296 -35.55 -5.50 -1.62
C LYS A 296 -35.93 -6.98 -1.74
N GLU A 297 -34.98 -7.89 -1.51
CA GLU A 297 -35.20 -9.34 -1.45
C GLU A 297 -35.77 -9.81 -0.08
N GLY A 298 -36.15 -8.87 0.82
CA GLY A 298 -36.70 -9.18 2.14
C GLY A 298 -35.65 -9.66 3.17
N GLN A 299 -34.36 -9.51 2.90
CA GLN A 299 -33.33 -9.92 3.82
C GLN A 299 -32.97 -8.82 4.84
N LEU A 300 -32.78 -9.20 6.09
CA LEU A 300 -32.36 -8.28 7.15
C LEU A 300 -30.82 -8.09 7.10
N VAL A 301 -30.40 -6.90 6.71
CA VAL A 301 -28.99 -6.50 6.61
C VAL A 301 -28.69 -5.42 7.65
N ALA A 302 -27.52 -5.50 8.28
CA ALA A 302 -27.01 -4.43 9.13
C ALA A 302 -25.96 -3.61 8.36
N LEU A 303 -26.07 -2.29 8.39
CA LEU A 303 -25.13 -1.33 7.82
C LEU A 303 -24.31 -0.69 8.91
N ARG A 304 -22.97 -0.70 8.74
CA ARG A 304 -22.05 -0.07 9.69
C ARG A 304 -22.18 1.45 9.74
N SER A 305 -22.37 2.10 8.60
CA SER A 305 -22.57 3.56 8.52
C SER A 305 -23.78 4.06 9.32
N GLN A 306 -24.77 3.19 9.50
CA GLN A 306 -26.01 3.47 10.25
C GLN A 306 -25.94 2.98 11.71
N HIS A 307 -24.78 2.52 12.18
CA HIS A 307 -24.59 1.95 13.53
C HIS A 307 -25.59 0.83 13.88
N GLN A 308 -26.06 0.11 12.86
CA GLN A 308 -27.02 -0.98 13.05
C GLN A 308 -26.34 -2.18 13.71
N LYS A 309 -27.09 -2.83 14.62
CA LYS A 309 -26.58 -3.99 15.35
C LYS A 309 -26.85 -5.29 14.59
N THR A 310 -25.94 -6.26 14.77
CA THR A 310 -26.13 -7.65 14.40
C THR A 310 -26.98 -8.32 15.48
N VAL A 311 -28.28 -8.50 15.22
CA VAL A 311 -29.20 -9.18 16.11
C VAL A 311 -29.58 -10.56 15.54
N PRO A 312 -30.18 -11.47 16.32
CA PRO A 312 -30.73 -12.71 15.78
C PRO A 312 -31.63 -12.42 14.57
N GLY A 313 -31.44 -13.18 13.49
CA GLY A 313 -32.07 -12.94 12.19
C GLY A 313 -31.36 -12.00 11.24
N ARG A 314 -30.50 -11.10 11.71
CA ARG A 314 -29.58 -10.29 10.88
C ARG A 314 -28.24 -11.00 10.73
N ASN A 315 -28.12 -11.74 9.66
CA ASN A 315 -26.97 -12.61 9.41
C ASN A 315 -25.96 -12.01 8.43
N ILE A 316 -26.23 -10.84 7.85
CA ILE A 316 -25.35 -10.10 6.95
C ILE A 316 -25.05 -8.74 7.54
N TYR A 317 -23.76 -8.44 7.68
CA TYR A 317 -23.25 -7.17 8.16
C TYR A 317 -22.38 -6.53 7.07
N VAL A 318 -22.81 -5.40 6.53
CA VAL A 318 -22.09 -4.70 5.47
C VAL A 318 -21.33 -3.52 6.05
N VAL A 319 -20.02 -3.51 5.82
CA VAL A 319 -19.12 -2.42 6.20
C VAL A 319 -18.99 -1.45 5.04
N ASP A 320 -19.93 -0.52 4.97
CA ASP A 320 -20.03 0.50 3.92
C ASP A 320 -19.32 1.81 4.27
N THR A 321 -18.50 1.79 5.32
CA THR A 321 -17.68 2.92 5.80
C THR A 321 -16.27 2.91 5.24
N LEU A 322 -15.82 1.79 4.66
CA LEU A 322 -14.48 1.64 4.13
C LEU A 322 -14.34 2.39 2.79
N VAL A 323 -13.77 3.59 2.83
CA VAL A 323 -13.44 4.35 1.61
C VAL A 323 -12.08 3.91 1.11
N ALA A 324 -12.05 3.19 0.01
CA ALA A 324 -10.85 3.18 -0.81
C ALA A 324 -10.70 4.59 -1.39
N VAL A 325 -9.67 5.27 -0.96
CA VAL A 325 -9.40 6.63 -1.41
C VAL A 325 -8.95 6.62 -2.87
N MET A 326 -9.92 6.51 -3.74
CA MET A 326 -9.83 6.93 -5.16
C MET A 326 -11.24 7.23 -5.63
N TYR A 327 -11.51 8.49 -5.92
CA TYR A 327 -12.76 9.04 -6.44
C TYR A 327 -13.89 9.25 -5.42
N SER A 328 -13.99 10.44 -4.85
CA SER A 328 -15.24 11.19 -4.79
C SER A 328 -14.93 12.68 -4.64
N VAL A 329 -15.16 13.36 -5.72
CA VAL A 329 -15.55 14.76 -5.76
C VAL A 329 -16.91 14.85 -5.06
N GLU A 330 -17.04 15.84 -4.16
CA GLU A 330 -18.25 16.27 -3.50
C GLU A 330 -18.69 15.51 -2.24
N LEU A 331 -18.22 16.01 -1.11
CA LEU A 331 -19.01 16.28 0.11
C LEU A 331 -18.06 16.72 1.24
N HIS A 332 -18.37 17.81 1.87
CA HIS A 332 -17.76 18.54 3.00
C HIS A 332 -16.45 18.00 3.60
N HIS A 333 -15.40 18.82 3.55
CA HIS A 333 -13.99 18.57 3.85
C HIS A 333 -13.74 17.81 5.19
N GLU A 334 -14.48 18.15 6.25
CA GLU A 334 -14.30 17.56 7.57
C GLU A 334 -14.82 16.12 7.67
N MET A 335 -15.92 15.80 6.99
CA MET A 335 -16.52 14.47 7.02
C MET A 335 -15.70 13.44 6.23
N LYS A 336 -14.97 13.88 5.17
CA LYS A 336 -14.06 13.03 4.39
C LYS A 336 -12.81 12.64 5.18
N VAL A 337 -12.23 13.56 5.93
CA VAL A 337 -11.04 13.32 6.76
C VAL A 337 -11.35 12.32 7.86
N THR A 338 -12.49 12.44 8.53
CA THR A 338 -12.90 11.52 9.58
C THR A 338 -13.20 10.11 9.04
N LEU A 339 -13.79 10.03 7.84
CA LEU A 339 -14.10 8.76 7.18
C LEU A 339 -12.82 8.03 6.74
N VAL A 340 -11.86 8.75 6.14
CA VAL A 340 -10.56 8.18 5.72
C VAL A 340 -9.76 7.67 6.92
N LYS A 341 -9.76 8.37 8.04
CA LYS A 341 -9.12 7.90 9.29
C LYS A 341 -9.69 6.57 9.81
N ARG A 342 -11.00 6.38 9.70
CA ARG A 342 -11.66 5.13 10.15
C ARG A 342 -11.30 3.91 9.31
N VAL A 343 -11.01 4.10 8.03
CA VAL A 343 -10.95 3.03 7.03
C VAL A 343 -9.72 2.14 7.15
N PHE A 344 -8.53 2.69 7.36
CA PHE A 344 -7.30 1.90 7.28
C PHE A 344 -6.98 1.11 8.54
N GLY A 345 -7.32 1.61 9.72
CA GLY A 345 -7.19 0.89 10.99
C GLY A 345 -8.30 -0.15 11.20
N GLU A 346 -9.51 0.16 10.77
CA GLU A 346 -10.72 -0.63 11.07
C GLU A 346 -10.70 -2.03 10.46
N LEU A 347 -10.24 -2.20 9.22
CA LEU A 347 -10.22 -3.50 8.54
C LEU A 347 -9.33 -4.51 9.30
N ARG A 348 -8.17 -4.10 9.75
CA ARG A 348 -7.27 -4.95 10.55
C ARG A 348 -7.92 -5.42 11.86
N HIS A 349 -8.69 -4.54 12.50
CA HIS A 349 -9.41 -4.90 13.72
C HIS A 349 -10.60 -5.79 13.45
N LEU A 350 -11.30 -5.61 12.32
CA LEU A 350 -12.37 -6.50 11.88
C LEU A 350 -11.84 -7.92 11.61
N TYR A 351 -10.64 -8.07 11.05
CA TYR A 351 -10.00 -9.39 10.89
C TYR A 351 -9.80 -10.10 12.22
N ARG A 352 -9.53 -9.39 13.33
CA ARG A 352 -9.40 -9.99 14.67
C ARG A 352 -10.72 -10.55 15.23
N LEU A 353 -11.85 -10.16 14.67
CA LEU A 353 -13.18 -10.64 15.06
C LEU A 353 -13.60 -11.86 14.29
N THR A 354 -12.88 -12.25 13.24
CA THR A 354 -13.30 -13.29 12.32
C THR A 354 -12.26 -14.41 12.21
N PRO A 355 -12.65 -15.67 12.40
CA PRO A 355 -11.72 -16.79 12.26
C PRO A 355 -11.35 -17.09 10.80
N ILE A 356 -12.16 -16.63 9.83
CA ILE A 356 -12.00 -16.91 8.40
C ILE A 356 -12.14 -15.61 7.61
N ALA A 357 -11.18 -15.36 6.71
CA ALA A 357 -11.18 -14.22 5.81
C ALA A 357 -11.07 -14.67 4.34
N VAL A 358 -12.05 -14.30 3.54
CA VAL A 358 -12.04 -14.44 2.07
C VAL A 358 -11.67 -13.10 1.46
N ILE A 359 -10.55 -13.06 0.74
CA ILE A 359 -10.01 -11.82 0.17
C ILE A 359 -10.47 -11.68 -1.29
N GLY A 360 -11.28 -10.67 -1.55
CA GLY A 360 -11.82 -10.38 -2.87
C GLY A 360 -10.83 -9.71 -3.82
N GLY A 361 -11.35 -9.24 -4.95
CA GLY A 361 -10.53 -8.79 -6.07
C GLY A 361 -9.78 -9.94 -6.75
N SER A 362 -10.19 -11.20 -6.50
CA SER A 362 -9.42 -12.38 -6.86
C SER A 362 -10.22 -13.50 -7.55
N PHE A 363 -11.55 -13.35 -7.66
CA PHE A 363 -12.43 -14.40 -8.19
C PHE A 363 -12.71 -14.29 -9.69
N PHE A 364 -12.43 -13.14 -10.31
CA PHE A 364 -12.69 -12.92 -11.73
C PHE A 364 -11.46 -12.43 -12.49
N PRO A 365 -11.34 -12.79 -13.81
CA PRO A 365 -10.28 -12.26 -14.67
C PRO A 365 -10.29 -10.72 -14.71
N GLY A 366 -9.08 -10.14 -14.81
CA GLY A 366 -8.92 -8.68 -14.84
C GLY A 366 -8.80 -8.01 -13.47
N LEU A 367 -9.08 -8.72 -12.40
CA LEU A 367 -8.80 -8.30 -11.04
C LEU A 367 -7.33 -8.63 -10.66
N ALA A 368 -6.78 -7.94 -9.68
CA ALA A 368 -5.36 -8.05 -9.32
C ALA A 368 -5.12 -8.52 -7.87
N GLY A 369 -6.17 -8.98 -7.20
CA GLY A 369 -6.12 -9.37 -5.79
C GLY A 369 -5.98 -8.19 -4.83
N HIS A 370 -6.00 -8.50 -3.56
CA HIS A 370 -5.74 -7.56 -2.47
C HIS A 370 -4.76 -8.12 -1.46
N ASN A 371 -4.29 -7.24 -0.56
CA ASN A 371 -3.32 -7.60 0.46
C ASN A 371 -3.92 -8.61 1.46
N ILE A 372 -3.27 -9.76 1.61
CA ILE A 372 -3.66 -10.83 2.53
C ILE A 372 -2.97 -10.70 3.90
N SER A 373 -1.92 -9.86 4.01
CA SER A 373 -1.05 -9.81 5.18
C SER A 373 -1.78 -9.43 6.47
N GLU A 374 -2.76 -8.52 6.40
CA GLU A 374 -3.51 -8.08 7.57
C GLU A 374 -4.41 -9.18 8.13
N ALA A 375 -5.04 -9.97 7.24
CA ALA A 375 -5.84 -11.12 7.64
C ALA A 375 -4.97 -12.23 8.26
N ALA A 376 -3.82 -12.51 7.64
CA ALA A 376 -2.86 -13.49 8.14
C ALA A 376 -2.26 -13.08 9.49
N ALA A 377 -1.85 -11.82 9.64
CA ALA A 377 -1.35 -11.26 10.89
C ALA A 377 -2.37 -11.35 12.03
N ALA A 378 -3.66 -11.14 11.71
CA ALA A 378 -4.75 -11.26 12.65
C ALA A 378 -5.05 -12.72 13.07
N GLY A 379 -4.50 -13.70 12.34
CA GLY A 379 -4.69 -15.13 12.60
C GLY A 379 -5.96 -15.69 11.97
N CYS A 380 -6.44 -15.12 10.87
CA CYS A 380 -7.51 -15.71 10.09
C CYS A 380 -7.02 -16.91 9.26
N ALA A 381 -7.88 -17.88 9.02
CA ALA A 381 -7.74 -18.80 7.89
C ALA A 381 -8.01 -17.97 6.61
N VAL A 382 -6.99 -17.83 5.77
CA VAL A 382 -7.04 -16.95 4.59
C VAL A 382 -7.41 -17.73 3.34
N LEU A 383 -8.46 -17.27 2.64
CA LEU A 383 -8.88 -17.79 1.34
C LEU A 383 -8.85 -16.66 0.29
N THR A 384 -8.54 -17.03 -0.96
CA THR A 384 -8.55 -16.11 -2.10
C THR A 384 -8.82 -16.87 -3.39
N GLY A 385 -9.26 -16.18 -4.43
CA GLY A 385 -9.29 -16.73 -5.78
C GLY A 385 -7.90 -16.80 -6.41
N TYR A 386 -7.84 -17.15 -7.70
CA TYR A 386 -6.55 -17.27 -8.42
C TYR A 386 -6.09 -15.97 -9.11
N HIS A 387 -6.97 -14.97 -9.27
CA HIS A 387 -6.64 -13.71 -9.92
C HIS A 387 -6.01 -12.71 -8.93
N VAL A 388 -4.83 -13.02 -8.43
CA VAL A 388 -4.18 -12.32 -7.32
C VAL A 388 -3.11 -11.31 -7.75
N GLY A 389 -2.77 -11.25 -9.04
CA GLY A 389 -1.94 -10.19 -9.63
C GLY A 389 -0.67 -9.88 -8.85
N HIS A 390 -0.63 -8.70 -8.24
CA HIS A 390 0.54 -8.22 -7.50
C HIS A 390 0.83 -8.98 -6.21
N PHE A 391 -0.14 -9.69 -5.68
CA PHE A 391 0.00 -10.43 -4.42
C PHE A 391 0.37 -11.91 -4.62
N SER A 392 0.52 -12.36 -5.88
CA SER A 392 0.91 -13.74 -6.20
C SER A 392 2.20 -14.16 -5.50
N HIS A 393 3.21 -13.31 -5.47
CA HIS A 393 4.47 -13.60 -4.81
C HIS A 393 4.29 -13.83 -3.30
N MET A 394 3.52 -12.95 -2.62
CA MET A 394 3.22 -13.09 -1.20
C MET A 394 2.55 -14.44 -0.89
N ILE A 395 1.54 -14.80 -1.69
CA ILE A 395 0.81 -16.05 -1.53
C ILE A 395 1.74 -17.25 -1.70
N GLN A 396 2.56 -17.23 -2.76
CA GLN A 396 3.52 -18.30 -3.04
C GLN A 396 4.55 -18.47 -1.92
N GLU A 397 5.12 -17.38 -1.40
CA GLU A 397 6.07 -17.45 -0.30
C GLU A 397 5.42 -17.94 1.00
N MET A 398 4.19 -17.50 1.31
CA MET A 398 3.46 -18.03 2.46
C MET A 398 3.16 -19.53 2.30
N GLN A 399 2.72 -19.96 1.11
CA GLN A 399 2.45 -21.39 0.83
C GLN A 399 3.74 -22.23 0.81
N ARG A 400 4.87 -21.65 0.39
CA ARG A 400 6.18 -22.34 0.43
C ARG A 400 6.61 -22.60 1.88
N LEU A 401 6.37 -21.66 2.79
CA LEU A 401 6.65 -21.82 4.21
C LEU A 401 5.68 -22.82 4.87
N ASN A 402 4.41 -22.71 4.55
CA ASN A 402 3.39 -23.66 5.00
C ASN A 402 2.25 -23.75 3.98
N PRO A 403 2.03 -24.91 3.33
CA PRO A 403 0.97 -25.08 2.33
C PRO A 403 -0.46 -24.80 2.85
N LEU A 404 -0.67 -24.86 4.16
CA LEU A 404 -1.96 -24.54 4.77
C LEU A 404 -2.18 -23.05 5.00
N SER A 405 -1.18 -22.18 4.78
CA SER A 405 -1.22 -20.77 5.12
C SER A 405 -2.25 -19.96 4.34
N VAL A 406 -2.42 -20.25 3.06
CA VAL A 406 -3.41 -19.60 2.18
C VAL A 406 -4.07 -20.66 1.32
N LEU A 407 -5.40 -20.66 1.27
CA LEU A 407 -6.17 -21.51 0.37
C LEU A 407 -6.64 -20.69 -0.83
N GLN A 408 -6.20 -21.11 -2.03
CA GLN A 408 -6.75 -20.56 -3.28
C GLN A 408 -7.87 -21.46 -3.77
N VAL A 409 -8.97 -20.86 -4.20
CA VAL A 409 -10.18 -21.55 -4.69
C VAL A 409 -10.54 -21.04 -6.07
N THR A 410 -11.04 -21.92 -6.95
CA THR A 410 -11.39 -21.59 -8.33
C THR A 410 -12.69 -20.81 -8.47
N GLY A 411 -13.57 -20.90 -7.45
CA GLY A 411 -14.86 -20.20 -7.49
C GLY A 411 -15.79 -20.61 -6.35
N LYS A 412 -17.08 -20.40 -6.58
CA LYS A 412 -18.13 -20.55 -5.58
C LYS A 412 -18.17 -21.95 -4.96
N LEU A 413 -18.14 -23.03 -5.77
CA LEU A 413 -18.29 -24.41 -5.25
C LEU A 413 -17.15 -24.81 -4.32
N GLU A 414 -15.90 -24.60 -4.72
CA GLU A 414 -14.75 -24.88 -3.86
C GLU A 414 -14.73 -24.02 -2.59
N LEU A 415 -15.22 -22.77 -2.70
CA LEU A 415 -15.35 -21.89 -1.54
C LEU A 415 -16.42 -22.43 -0.57
N GLU A 416 -17.57 -22.90 -1.06
CA GLU A 416 -18.61 -23.52 -0.24
C GLU A 416 -18.08 -24.76 0.49
N GLU A 417 -17.39 -25.67 -0.20
CA GLU A 417 -16.81 -26.87 0.37
C GLU A 417 -15.77 -26.54 1.45
N ALA A 418 -14.86 -25.61 1.16
CA ALA A 418 -13.85 -25.18 2.11
C ALA A 418 -14.49 -24.57 3.37
N MET A 419 -15.48 -23.70 3.21
CA MET A 419 -16.15 -23.03 4.31
C MET A 419 -16.97 -24.01 5.17
N LEU A 420 -17.69 -24.95 4.56
CA LEU A 420 -18.39 -26.03 5.28
C LEU A 420 -17.39 -26.84 6.12
N LYS A 421 -16.26 -27.23 5.53
CA LYS A 421 -15.21 -27.98 6.23
C LYS A 421 -14.66 -27.19 7.41
N PHE A 422 -14.37 -25.90 7.24
CA PHE A 422 -13.78 -25.06 8.31
C PHE A 422 -14.76 -24.86 9.48
N PHE A 423 -16.06 -24.70 9.20
CA PHE A 423 -17.06 -24.55 10.24
C PHE A 423 -17.48 -25.86 10.91
N SER A 424 -17.27 -27.00 10.25
CA SER A 424 -17.61 -28.33 10.78
C SER A 424 -16.44 -28.97 11.53
N ASP A 425 -15.20 -28.65 11.18
CA ASP A 425 -13.99 -29.22 11.79
C ASP A 425 -13.08 -28.12 12.37
N ALA A 426 -13.17 -27.93 13.68
CA ALA A 426 -12.39 -26.93 14.40
C ALA A 426 -10.87 -27.15 14.28
N LYS A 427 -10.40 -28.41 14.19
CA LYS A 427 -8.98 -28.72 14.05
C LYS A 427 -8.43 -28.28 12.70
N VAL A 428 -9.21 -28.47 11.64
CA VAL A 428 -8.84 -28.00 10.28
C VAL A 428 -8.77 -26.49 10.24
N LEU A 429 -9.74 -25.80 10.85
CA LEU A 429 -9.74 -24.35 10.92
C LEU A 429 -8.54 -23.82 11.71
N GLU A 430 -8.29 -24.35 12.89
CA GLU A 430 -7.16 -23.95 13.76
C GLU A 430 -5.80 -24.21 13.09
N ALA A 431 -5.64 -25.33 12.40
CA ALA A 431 -4.43 -25.64 11.66
C ALA A 431 -4.15 -24.57 10.57
N ARG A 432 -5.19 -24.13 9.83
CA ARG A 432 -5.05 -23.09 8.82
C ARG A 432 -4.79 -21.71 9.41
N GLN A 433 -5.46 -21.37 10.49
CA GLN A 433 -5.23 -20.12 11.23
C GLN A 433 -3.78 -20.02 11.71
N THR A 434 -3.31 -21.09 12.34
CA THR A 434 -1.94 -21.21 12.84
C THR A 434 -0.93 -21.13 11.69
N ALA A 435 -1.14 -21.86 10.61
CA ALA A 435 -0.28 -21.85 9.44
C ALA A 435 -0.20 -20.47 8.79
N SER A 436 -1.34 -19.81 8.62
CA SER A 436 -1.41 -18.45 8.05
C SER A 436 -0.62 -17.44 8.89
N LYS A 437 -0.85 -17.44 10.19
CA LYS A 437 -0.19 -16.56 11.15
C LYS A 437 1.33 -16.81 11.20
N GLN A 438 1.74 -18.08 11.32
CA GLN A 438 3.16 -18.45 11.37
C GLN A 438 3.89 -18.10 10.08
N ALA A 439 3.31 -18.39 8.91
CA ALA A 439 3.91 -18.04 7.62
C ALA A 439 4.08 -16.53 7.47
N PHE A 440 3.08 -15.74 7.86
CA PHE A 440 3.18 -14.29 7.84
C PHE A 440 4.30 -13.78 8.75
N TYR A 441 4.36 -14.22 10.01
CA TYR A 441 5.40 -13.78 10.95
C TYR A 441 6.79 -14.24 10.53
N ALA A 442 6.92 -15.42 9.93
CA ALA A 442 8.20 -15.88 9.38
C ALA A 442 8.69 -15.00 8.22
N LEU A 443 7.77 -14.49 7.37
CA LEU A 443 8.10 -13.55 6.31
C LEU A 443 8.38 -12.14 6.82
N SER A 444 7.66 -11.68 7.83
CA SER A 444 7.80 -10.32 8.36
C SER A 444 8.96 -10.14 9.32
N ASN A 445 9.41 -11.24 9.94
CA ASN A 445 10.46 -11.20 10.95
C ASN A 445 11.80 -10.73 10.37
N GLY A 446 12.40 -9.73 10.99
CA GLY A 446 13.71 -9.21 10.62
C GLY A 446 13.75 -8.34 9.36
N ILE A 447 12.65 -8.17 8.62
CA ILE A 447 12.64 -7.35 7.38
C ILE A 447 13.17 -5.95 7.64
N ILE A 448 12.67 -5.27 8.66
CA ILE A 448 13.07 -3.89 8.96
C ILE A 448 14.52 -3.84 9.41
N ALA A 449 14.96 -4.76 10.27
CA ALA A 449 16.35 -4.84 10.69
C ALA A 449 17.29 -5.10 9.51
N ASN A 450 16.92 -6.03 8.62
CA ASN A 450 17.71 -6.31 7.41
C ASN A 450 17.75 -5.09 6.48
N ALA A 451 16.59 -4.46 6.21
CA ALA A 451 16.51 -3.27 5.38
C ALA A 451 17.32 -2.10 5.98
N TRP A 452 17.23 -1.92 7.31
CA TRP A 452 18.04 -0.94 8.03
C TRP A 452 19.56 -1.18 7.87
N ASN A 453 20.02 -2.41 8.11
CA ASN A 453 21.42 -2.74 8.01
C ASN A 453 21.96 -2.49 6.60
N VAL A 454 21.22 -2.90 5.58
CA VAL A 454 21.57 -2.68 4.17
C VAL A 454 21.57 -1.18 3.84
N LEU A 455 20.53 -0.44 4.24
CA LEU A 455 20.43 1.00 4.03
C LEU A 455 21.54 1.76 4.75
N TYR A 456 21.81 1.41 6.01
CA TYR A 456 22.88 2.03 6.80
C TYR A 456 24.24 1.85 6.14
N PHE A 457 24.57 0.62 5.74
CA PHE A 457 25.86 0.31 5.13
C PHE A 457 26.07 0.99 3.77
N HIS A 458 25.09 0.90 2.88
CA HIS A 458 25.22 1.36 1.50
C HIS A 458 24.96 2.86 1.32
N VAL A 459 24.18 3.48 2.19
CA VAL A 459 23.71 4.86 1.99
C VAL A 459 23.99 5.75 3.19
N LEU A 460 23.48 5.43 4.39
CA LEU A 460 23.49 6.38 5.50
C LEU A 460 24.91 6.67 5.99
N ASN A 461 25.75 5.66 6.13
CA ASN A 461 27.13 5.83 6.56
C ASN A 461 27.89 6.77 5.61
N GLN A 462 27.73 6.61 4.30
CA GLN A 462 28.37 7.46 3.30
C GLN A 462 27.75 8.88 3.25
N ALA A 463 26.43 9.01 3.37
CA ALA A 463 25.72 10.27 3.36
C ALA A 463 26.15 11.18 4.52
N LEU A 464 26.44 10.60 5.67
CA LEU A 464 26.78 11.31 6.89
C LEU A 464 28.27 11.67 6.99
N LEU A 465 29.13 10.90 6.34
CA LEU A 465 30.57 11.23 6.23
C LEU A 465 30.79 12.45 5.31
N LYS A 466 29.96 12.66 4.30
CA LYS A 466 30.04 13.82 3.41
C LYS A 466 29.53 15.13 4.04
N GLY A 467 28.82 15.07 5.15
CA GLY A 467 28.28 16.22 5.87
C GLY A 467 29.17 16.75 7.00
N ARG A 468 30.33 16.13 7.20
CA ARG A 468 31.42 16.61 8.06
C ARG A 468 32.50 17.28 7.21
#